data_07784ba6f5b86b9053c49ab3b1f064f6
#
_entry.id   07784ba6f5b86b9053c49ab3b1f064f6
#
_cell.length_a   1.000
_cell.length_b   1.000
_cell.length_c   1.000
_cell.angle_alpha   90.00
_cell.angle_beta   90.00
_cell.angle_gamma   90.00
#
_symmetry.space_group_name_H-M   'P 1'
#
loop_
_entity.id
_entity.type
_entity.pdbx_description
1 polymer ?
#
loop_
_entity_poly.entity_id
_entity_poly.type
_entity_poly.pdbx_seq_one_letter_code
_entity_poly.pdbx_strand_id
1 'polypeptide(L)'
;YDGETRRWELIVRHSLPLPDLSELGIEEEELIGQYGILRVPEPLIGLVSELPQVEYIEKPKRLFFAVNQAKAASCITRVQIPGSGDHTDLSGQGVIVAVIDSGIDYFHEDFRREDGRTRILELWDQGLGQIFSQEKFNEALEQGSREQALQMVPSRDLSGHGTAVAGIAAGNGRESGGRYRGVAY
;
A
#
# COMPACT_ATOMS: atom_id res chain seq x y z
N TYR A 1 14.15 -10.91 -5.60
CA TYR A 1 15.09 -11.99 -5.22
C TYR A 1 14.88 -12.35 -3.76
N ASP A 2 14.57 -13.58 -3.52
CA ASP A 2 14.51 -14.15 -2.18
C ASP A 2 15.88 -14.77 -1.84
N GLY A 3 16.56 -14.19 -0.88
CA GLY A 3 17.91 -14.60 -0.47
C GLY A 3 17.96 -15.93 0.29
N GLU A 4 16.85 -16.35 0.91
CA GLU A 4 16.78 -17.62 1.65
C GLU A 4 16.62 -18.81 0.68
N THR A 5 15.77 -18.67 -0.34
CA THR A 5 15.50 -19.71 -1.33
C THR A 5 16.38 -19.62 -2.57
N ARG A 6 17.13 -18.54 -2.75
CA ARG A 6 17.89 -18.19 -3.96
C ARG A 6 17.04 -18.23 -5.23
N ARG A 7 15.80 -17.79 -5.13
CA ARG A 7 14.87 -17.73 -6.24
C ARG A 7 14.64 -16.29 -6.66
N TRP A 8 14.45 -16.13 -7.96
CA TRP A 8 14.03 -14.87 -8.56
C TRP A 8 12.54 -14.93 -8.87
N GLU A 9 11.83 -13.89 -8.50
CA GLU A 9 10.50 -13.64 -9.01
C GLU A 9 10.63 -12.87 -10.31
N LEU A 10 10.07 -13.41 -11.38
CA LEU A 10 10.15 -12.87 -12.74
C LEU A 10 8.76 -12.66 -13.29
N ILE A 11 8.52 -11.53 -13.94
CA ILE A 11 7.30 -11.31 -14.73
C ILE A 11 7.60 -11.76 -16.16
N VAL A 12 6.80 -12.71 -16.64
CA VAL A 12 6.98 -13.32 -17.94
C VAL A 12 5.76 -13.05 -18.79
N ARG A 13 5.98 -12.59 -20.04
CA ARG A 13 4.95 -12.56 -21.06
C ARG A 13 5.15 -13.74 -21.99
N HIS A 14 4.09 -14.47 -22.27
CA HIS A 14 4.13 -15.65 -23.12
C HIS A 14 3.00 -15.65 -24.15
N SER A 15 3.27 -16.10 -25.36
CA SER A 15 2.29 -16.16 -26.46
C SER A 15 1.43 -17.42 -26.43
N LEU A 16 1.92 -18.47 -25.80
CA LEU A 16 1.28 -19.77 -25.61
C LEU A 16 1.46 -20.22 -24.16
N PRO A 17 0.59 -21.12 -23.66
CA PRO A 17 0.78 -21.68 -22.32
C PRO A 17 2.19 -22.20 -22.11
N LEU A 18 2.77 -21.91 -20.96
CA LEU A 18 4.08 -22.42 -20.60
C LEU A 18 4.02 -23.95 -20.37
N PRO A 19 5.08 -24.68 -20.66
CA PRO A 19 5.14 -26.09 -20.29
C PRO A 19 5.14 -26.22 -18.76
N ASP A 20 4.78 -27.39 -18.25
CA ASP A 20 4.89 -27.68 -16.82
C ASP A 20 6.38 -27.64 -16.40
N LEU A 21 6.70 -26.66 -15.59
CA LEU A 21 8.06 -26.41 -15.08
C LEU A 21 8.21 -26.82 -13.59
N SER A 22 7.19 -27.44 -13.01
CA SER A 22 7.16 -27.80 -11.60
C SER A 22 8.26 -28.80 -11.22
N GLU A 23 8.60 -29.75 -12.10
CA GLU A 23 9.71 -30.70 -11.89
C GLU A 23 11.08 -30.02 -11.77
N LEU A 24 11.22 -28.83 -12.33
CA LEU A 24 12.42 -27.99 -12.23
C LEU A 24 12.40 -27.11 -10.98
N GLY A 25 11.37 -27.23 -10.14
CA GLY A 25 11.18 -26.40 -8.97
C GLY A 25 10.80 -24.94 -9.30
N ILE A 26 10.27 -24.69 -10.49
CA ILE A 26 9.74 -23.40 -10.91
C ILE A 26 8.24 -23.37 -10.60
N GLU A 27 7.84 -22.36 -9.86
CA GLU A 27 6.43 -22.10 -9.53
C GLU A 27 5.88 -21.04 -10.47
N GLU A 28 4.68 -21.27 -11.01
CA GLU A 28 3.99 -20.35 -11.89
C GLU A 28 2.71 -19.85 -11.23
N GLU A 29 2.49 -18.54 -11.32
CA GLU A 29 1.24 -17.86 -10.98
C GLU A 29 0.74 -17.15 -12.25
N GLU A 30 -0.33 -17.67 -12.85
CA GLU A 30 -0.90 -17.12 -14.06
C GLU A 30 -1.59 -15.78 -13.81
N LEU A 31 -1.32 -14.79 -14.64
CA LEU A 31 -1.93 -13.46 -14.62
C LEU A 31 -2.81 -13.24 -15.86
N ILE A 32 -3.59 -12.17 -15.83
CA ILE A 32 -4.43 -11.76 -16.97
C ILE A 32 -3.56 -11.33 -18.15
N GLY A 33 -3.97 -11.67 -19.38
CA GLY A 33 -3.42 -11.10 -20.62
C GLY A 33 -2.07 -11.67 -21.04
N GLN A 34 -1.87 -12.97 -20.91
CA GLN A 34 -0.64 -13.66 -21.33
C GLN A 34 0.59 -13.31 -20.49
N TYR A 35 0.39 -12.93 -19.25
CA TYR A 35 1.46 -12.73 -18.29
C TYR A 35 1.41 -13.79 -17.19
N GLY A 36 2.56 -14.13 -16.66
CA GLY A 36 2.73 -14.98 -15.48
C GLY A 36 3.84 -14.47 -14.58
N ILE A 37 3.75 -14.82 -13.32
CA ILE A 37 4.84 -14.65 -12.37
C ILE A 37 5.49 -16.00 -12.19
N LEU A 38 6.79 -16.09 -12.49
CA LEU A 38 7.58 -17.30 -12.27
C LEU A 38 8.55 -17.11 -11.10
N ARG A 39 8.54 -18.05 -10.15
CA ARG A 39 9.58 -18.13 -9.10
C ARG A 39 10.63 -19.13 -9.53
N VAL A 40 11.75 -18.61 -10.04
CA VAL A 40 12.79 -19.38 -10.76
C VAL A 40 14.08 -19.43 -9.96
N PRO A 41 14.66 -20.63 -9.74
CA PRO A 41 16.03 -20.74 -9.25
C PRO A 41 17.01 -20.02 -10.17
N GLU A 42 17.96 -19.28 -9.61
CA GLU A 42 18.87 -18.43 -10.39
C GLU A 42 19.56 -19.17 -11.58
N PRO A 43 20.04 -20.40 -11.44
CA PRO A 43 20.68 -21.10 -12.55
C PRO A 43 19.74 -21.43 -13.73
N LEU A 44 18.43 -21.43 -13.50
CA LEU A 44 17.43 -21.81 -14.49
C LEU A 44 16.83 -20.61 -15.26
N ILE A 45 17.23 -19.38 -14.94
CA ILE A 45 16.74 -18.17 -15.61
C ILE A 45 17.05 -18.22 -17.12
N GLY A 46 18.25 -18.68 -17.49
CA GLY A 46 18.63 -18.86 -18.89
C GLY A 46 17.71 -19.83 -19.63
N LEU A 47 17.38 -20.96 -19.01
CA LEU A 47 16.46 -21.95 -19.57
C LEU A 47 15.08 -21.35 -19.82
N VAL A 48 14.55 -20.61 -18.85
CA VAL A 48 13.24 -19.94 -19.01
C VAL A 48 13.26 -18.92 -20.15
N SER A 49 14.37 -18.19 -20.32
CA SER A 49 14.50 -17.18 -21.38
C SER A 49 14.60 -17.77 -22.78
N GLU A 50 14.96 -19.04 -22.91
CA GLU A 50 15.08 -19.76 -24.18
C GLU A 50 13.81 -20.52 -24.57
N LEU A 51 12.78 -20.53 -23.72
CA LEU A 51 11.51 -21.17 -24.04
C LEU A 51 10.83 -20.45 -25.22
N PRO A 52 10.43 -21.20 -26.28
CA PRO A 52 9.82 -20.59 -27.48
C PRO A 52 8.53 -19.82 -27.20
N GLN A 53 7.84 -20.14 -26.10
CA GLN A 53 6.61 -19.49 -25.70
C GLN A 53 6.86 -18.13 -25.05
N VAL A 54 8.06 -17.90 -24.51
CA VAL A 54 8.42 -16.70 -23.78
C VAL A 54 8.81 -15.58 -24.73
N GLU A 55 8.07 -14.48 -24.70
CA GLU A 55 8.33 -13.29 -25.50
C GLU A 55 9.17 -12.26 -24.76
N TYR A 56 8.95 -12.18 -23.44
CA TYR A 56 9.57 -11.16 -22.63
C TYR A 56 9.68 -11.60 -21.17
N ILE A 57 10.81 -11.28 -20.55
CA ILE A 57 11.04 -11.50 -19.12
C ILE A 57 11.51 -10.19 -18.50
N GLU A 58 10.89 -9.80 -17.42
CA GLU A 58 11.42 -8.69 -16.62
C GLU A 58 11.47 -9.05 -15.13
N LYS A 59 12.44 -8.44 -14.49
CA LYS A 59 12.55 -8.46 -13.05
C LYS A 59 11.53 -7.47 -12.47
N PRO A 60 10.75 -7.86 -11.46
CA PRO A 60 9.85 -6.94 -10.78
C PRO A 60 10.62 -5.71 -10.30
N LYS A 61 10.11 -4.55 -10.66
CA LYS A 61 10.64 -3.28 -10.18
C LYS A 61 10.05 -3.00 -8.81
N ARG A 62 10.89 -2.56 -7.89
CA ARG A 62 10.36 -2.03 -6.64
C ARG A 62 9.54 -0.78 -6.95
N LEU A 63 8.27 -0.83 -6.63
CA LEU A 63 7.40 0.32 -6.69
C LEU A 63 7.58 1.09 -5.37
N PHE A 64 7.88 2.38 -5.48
CA PHE A 64 7.95 3.28 -4.36
C PHE A 64 6.78 4.26 -4.43
N PHE A 65 6.22 4.60 -3.28
CA PHE A 65 5.20 5.63 -3.22
C PHE A 65 5.78 6.97 -3.70
N ALA A 66 5.35 7.41 -4.87
CA ALA A 66 5.82 8.64 -5.50
C ALA A 66 4.80 9.78 -5.36
N VAL A 67 4.05 9.82 -4.25
CA VAL A 67 2.95 10.79 -4.04
C VAL A 67 3.42 12.24 -4.20
N ASN A 68 4.59 12.58 -3.73
CA ASN A 68 5.13 13.95 -3.87
C ASN A 68 5.43 14.31 -5.33
N GLN A 69 5.95 13.37 -6.11
CA GLN A 69 6.18 13.58 -7.55
C GLN A 69 4.85 13.62 -8.31
N ALA A 70 3.90 12.75 -7.97
CA ALA A 70 2.56 12.75 -8.55
C ALA A 70 1.81 14.05 -8.24
N LYS A 71 1.87 14.56 -7.02
CA LYS A 71 1.30 15.87 -6.64
C LYS A 71 1.91 17.02 -7.45
N ALA A 72 3.23 17.00 -7.65
CA ALA A 72 3.91 18.00 -8.46
C ALA A 72 3.51 17.91 -9.95
N ALA A 73 3.49 16.71 -10.51
CA ALA A 73 3.10 16.45 -11.90
C ALA A 73 1.64 16.82 -12.20
N SER A 74 0.74 16.62 -11.20
CA SER A 74 -0.68 16.98 -11.30
C SER A 74 -0.98 18.43 -10.90
N CYS A 75 0.04 19.27 -10.70
CA CYS A 75 -0.07 20.66 -10.24
C CYS A 75 -0.74 20.83 -8.86
N ILE A 76 -0.99 19.78 -8.11
CA ILE A 76 -1.62 19.80 -6.78
C ILE A 76 -0.77 20.60 -5.80
N THR A 77 0.55 20.45 -5.86
CA THR A 77 1.46 21.17 -4.97
C THR A 77 1.28 22.69 -5.04
N ARG A 78 0.95 23.23 -6.22
CA ARG A 78 0.77 24.69 -6.40
C ARG A 78 -0.42 25.23 -5.62
N VAL A 79 -1.50 24.47 -5.54
CA VAL A 79 -2.72 24.88 -4.82
C VAL A 79 -2.67 24.59 -3.31
N GLN A 80 -1.63 23.89 -2.88
CA GLN A 80 -1.39 23.53 -1.46
C GLN A 80 -0.31 24.37 -0.78
N ILE A 81 0.38 25.25 -1.49
CA ILE A 81 1.42 26.13 -0.90
C ILE A 81 0.75 27.38 -0.35
N PRO A 82 0.80 27.64 0.97
CA PRO A 82 0.33 28.89 1.55
C PRO A 82 1.07 30.10 0.93
N GLY A 83 0.33 31.11 0.50
CA GLY A 83 0.91 32.36 0.02
C GLY A 83 1.43 32.35 -1.43
N SER A 84 1.12 31.35 -2.25
CA SER A 84 1.50 31.29 -3.67
C SER A 84 0.69 32.21 -4.59
N GLY A 85 0.06 33.27 -4.06
CA GLY A 85 -0.62 34.30 -4.83
C GLY A 85 -2.04 33.94 -5.30
N ASP A 86 -2.33 32.70 -5.59
CA ASP A 86 -3.65 32.20 -6.02
C ASP A 86 -4.49 31.58 -4.89
N HIS A 87 -4.05 31.68 -3.66
CA HIS A 87 -4.85 31.72 -2.43
C HIS A 87 -5.59 30.49 -1.96
N THR A 88 -5.21 29.31 -2.34
CA THR A 88 -5.96 28.16 -1.87
C THR A 88 -5.01 27.19 -1.19
N ASP A 89 -4.87 27.32 0.12
CA ASP A 89 -4.33 26.24 0.95
C ASP A 89 -5.32 25.05 0.91
N LEU A 90 -5.43 24.42 -0.26
CA LEU A 90 -6.35 23.31 -0.50
C LEU A 90 -5.73 22.02 -0.02
N SER A 91 -5.65 21.86 1.28
CA SER A 91 -5.13 20.65 1.93
C SER A 91 -6.17 19.55 2.11
N GLY A 92 -7.42 19.79 1.74
CA GLY A 92 -8.54 18.87 1.96
C GLY A 92 -9.18 19.01 3.34
N GLN A 93 -8.87 20.09 4.07
CA GLN A 93 -9.47 20.31 5.38
C GLN A 93 -11.00 20.35 5.30
N GLY A 94 -11.67 19.56 6.15
CA GLY A 94 -13.14 19.45 6.19
C GLY A 94 -13.72 18.50 5.14
N VAL A 95 -12.91 17.86 4.32
CA VAL A 95 -13.34 16.84 3.36
C VAL A 95 -13.20 15.44 3.98
N ILE A 96 -14.25 14.63 3.86
CA ILE A 96 -14.21 13.23 4.28
C ILE A 96 -13.72 12.38 3.11
N VAL A 97 -12.68 11.58 3.34
CA VAL A 97 -12.19 10.59 2.40
C VAL A 97 -12.60 9.20 2.89
N ALA A 98 -13.35 8.48 2.07
CA ALA A 98 -13.69 7.08 2.33
C ALA A 98 -12.77 6.15 1.55
N VAL A 99 -12.21 5.14 2.24
CA VAL A 99 -11.33 4.13 1.66
C VAL A 99 -11.98 2.76 1.89
N ILE A 100 -12.21 2.01 0.81
CA ILE A 100 -12.73 0.64 0.86
C ILE A 100 -11.58 -0.27 0.46
N ASP A 101 -10.96 -0.92 1.45
CA ASP A 101 -9.73 -1.67 1.25
C ASP A 101 -9.55 -2.75 2.34
N SER A 102 -8.32 -3.22 2.55
CA SER A 102 -7.99 -4.30 3.49
C SER A 102 -8.03 -3.92 4.97
N GLY A 103 -8.21 -2.66 5.30
CA GLY A 103 -8.21 -2.14 6.68
C GLY A 103 -7.32 -0.91 6.82
N ILE A 104 -7.01 -0.56 8.07
CA ILE A 104 -6.12 0.56 8.40
C ILE A 104 -5.37 0.28 9.70
N ASP A 105 -4.06 0.58 9.73
CA ASP A 105 -3.30 0.66 10.99
C ASP A 105 -3.59 2.00 11.67
N TYR A 106 -4.59 2.02 12.53
CA TYR A 106 -5.01 3.23 13.24
C TYR A 106 -3.99 3.75 14.25
N PHE A 107 -2.92 3.00 14.53
CA PHE A 107 -1.80 3.45 15.36
C PHE A 107 -0.82 4.34 14.60
N HIS A 108 -0.84 4.30 13.28
CA HIS A 108 0.11 5.05 12.46
C HIS A 108 -0.08 6.55 12.67
N GLU A 109 1.02 7.26 12.92
CA GLU A 109 1.02 8.68 13.26
C GLU A 109 0.36 9.57 12.20
N ASP A 110 0.40 9.18 10.92
CA ASP A 110 -0.21 9.93 9.82
C ASP A 110 -1.74 9.99 9.89
N PHE A 111 -2.37 9.12 10.69
CA PHE A 111 -3.81 9.14 10.95
C PHE A 111 -4.15 9.70 12.32
N ARG A 112 -3.20 10.37 12.98
CA ARG A 112 -3.38 10.98 14.29
C ARG A 112 -3.18 12.49 14.23
N ARG A 113 -3.87 13.20 15.10
CA ARG A 113 -3.72 14.64 15.31
C ARG A 113 -2.53 14.92 16.23
N GLU A 114 -2.15 16.19 16.35
CA GLU A 114 -1.07 16.62 17.27
C GLU A 114 -1.37 16.29 18.73
N ASP A 115 -2.65 16.33 19.12
CA ASP A 115 -3.12 15.96 20.45
C ASP A 115 -3.15 14.44 20.70
N GLY A 116 -2.71 13.65 19.75
CA GLY A 116 -2.69 12.19 19.81
C GLY A 116 -4.00 11.49 19.46
N ARG A 117 -5.09 12.23 19.24
CA ARG A 117 -6.38 11.67 18.84
C ARG A 117 -6.38 11.22 17.38
N THR A 118 -7.24 10.26 17.06
CA THR A 118 -7.37 9.79 15.70
C THR A 118 -8.02 10.82 14.76
N ARG A 119 -7.64 10.78 13.50
CA ARG A 119 -8.33 11.45 12.39
C ARG A 119 -9.41 10.58 11.76
N ILE A 120 -9.42 9.28 12.06
CA ILE A 120 -10.41 8.33 11.55
C ILE A 120 -11.75 8.66 12.22
N LEU A 121 -12.77 8.93 11.41
CA LEU A 121 -14.11 9.22 11.92
C LEU A 121 -14.86 7.92 12.23
N GLU A 122 -14.77 6.95 11.34
CA GLU A 122 -15.46 5.68 11.46
C GLU A 122 -14.73 4.61 10.65
N LEU A 123 -14.77 3.37 11.13
CA LEU A 123 -14.31 2.19 10.40
C LEU A 123 -15.36 1.09 10.50
N TRP A 124 -15.80 0.61 9.36
CA TRP A 124 -16.58 -0.61 9.26
C TRP A 124 -15.66 -1.78 8.91
N ASP A 125 -15.38 -2.62 9.90
CA ASP A 125 -14.66 -3.87 9.69
C ASP A 125 -15.65 -4.97 9.28
N GLN A 126 -15.66 -5.29 7.98
CA GLN A 126 -16.59 -6.27 7.42
C GLN A 126 -16.25 -7.70 7.86
N GLY A 127 -14.99 -7.99 8.16
CA GLY A 127 -14.55 -9.29 8.65
C GLY A 127 -15.07 -9.59 10.06
N LEU A 128 -15.11 -8.55 10.90
CA LEU A 128 -15.66 -8.62 12.25
C LEU A 128 -17.16 -8.32 12.29
N GLY A 129 -17.74 -7.76 11.22
CA GLY A 129 -19.12 -7.29 11.20
C GLY A 129 -19.39 -6.13 12.16
N GLN A 130 -18.38 -5.30 12.45
CA GLN A 130 -18.44 -4.26 13.48
C GLN A 130 -18.08 -2.88 12.90
N ILE A 131 -18.69 -1.84 13.47
CA ILE A 131 -18.39 -0.45 13.19
C ILE A 131 -17.74 0.16 14.44
N PHE A 132 -16.60 0.81 14.24
CA PHE A 132 -15.87 1.52 15.28
C PHE A 132 -15.91 3.02 15.03
N SER A 133 -16.39 3.78 16.02
CA SER A 133 -16.44 5.24 15.94
C SER A 133 -15.10 5.88 16.30
N GLN A 134 -14.98 7.18 16.02
CA GLN A 134 -13.81 7.98 16.38
C GLN A 134 -13.53 7.93 17.89
N GLU A 135 -14.58 8.01 18.72
CA GLU A 135 -14.46 7.95 20.18
C GLU A 135 -13.85 6.62 20.61
N LYS A 136 -14.30 5.51 19.98
CA LYS A 136 -13.79 4.18 20.30
C LYS A 136 -12.31 4.02 19.96
N PHE A 137 -11.87 4.60 18.85
CA PHE A 137 -10.44 4.67 18.52
C PHE A 137 -9.65 5.50 19.53
N ASN A 138 -10.17 6.65 19.94
CA ASN A 138 -9.49 7.49 20.92
C ASN A 138 -9.35 6.78 22.28
N GLU A 139 -10.40 6.11 22.74
CA GLU A 139 -10.33 5.25 23.94
C GLU A 139 -9.27 4.16 23.82
N ALA A 140 -9.18 3.51 22.65
CA ALA A 140 -8.18 2.49 22.40
C ALA A 140 -6.75 3.07 22.36
N LEU A 141 -6.55 4.23 21.75
CA LEU A 141 -5.25 4.90 21.66
C LEU A 141 -4.74 5.43 23.01
N GLU A 142 -5.62 5.66 23.97
CA GLU A 142 -5.29 6.06 25.34
C GLU A 142 -4.81 4.89 26.21
N GLN A 143 -4.90 3.64 25.72
CA GLN A 143 -4.44 2.47 26.46
C GLN A 143 -2.91 2.45 26.57
N GLY A 144 -2.42 1.86 27.66
CA GLY A 144 -0.98 1.81 27.95
C GLY A 144 -0.16 0.91 27.01
N SER A 145 -0.82 0.05 26.22
CA SER A 145 -0.16 -0.82 25.24
C SER A 145 -1.02 -1.07 24.00
N ARG A 146 -0.33 -1.43 22.89
CA ARG A 146 -0.99 -1.80 21.63
C ARG A 146 -1.89 -3.03 21.82
N GLU A 147 -1.50 -3.96 22.66
CA GLU A 147 -2.28 -5.18 22.96
C GLU A 147 -3.61 -4.83 23.63
N GLN A 148 -3.59 -3.93 24.60
CA GLN A 148 -4.81 -3.46 25.28
C GLN A 148 -5.72 -2.70 24.32
N ALA A 149 -5.17 -1.84 23.50
CA ALA A 149 -5.92 -1.13 22.46
C ALA A 149 -6.59 -2.09 21.48
N LEU A 150 -5.90 -3.13 21.05
CA LEU A 150 -6.43 -4.16 20.15
C LEU A 150 -7.48 -5.08 20.79
N GLN A 151 -7.57 -5.14 22.11
CA GLN A 151 -8.70 -5.78 22.79
C GLN A 151 -9.99 -4.95 22.66
N MET A 152 -9.86 -3.63 22.54
CA MET A 152 -10.99 -2.70 22.39
C MET A 152 -11.40 -2.52 20.93
N VAL A 153 -10.42 -2.39 20.03
CA VAL A 153 -10.60 -2.26 18.58
C VAL A 153 -9.70 -3.29 17.89
N PRO A 154 -10.19 -4.52 17.69
CA PRO A 154 -9.37 -5.63 17.16
C PRO A 154 -9.12 -5.55 15.66
N SER A 155 -9.65 -4.53 14.96
CA SER A 155 -9.45 -4.34 13.54
C SER A 155 -7.96 -4.10 13.21
N ARG A 156 -7.47 -4.76 12.17
CA ARG A 156 -6.08 -4.68 11.72
C ARG A 156 -6.03 -4.71 10.21
N ASP A 157 -5.10 -3.94 9.65
CA ASP A 157 -4.71 -4.11 8.25
C ASP A 157 -3.57 -5.15 8.17
N LEU A 158 -3.91 -6.38 7.84
CA LEU A 158 -2.94 -7.49 7.77
C LEU A 158 -2.08 -7.43 6.50
N SER A 159 -2.57 -6.80 5.44
CA SER A 159 -1.84 -6.66 4.18
C SER A 159 -0.99 -5.39 4.12
N GLY A 160 -1.38 -4.36 4.87
CA GLY A 160 -0.80 -3.03 4.81
C GLY A 160 -1.25 -2.20 3.60
N HIS A 161 -2.03 -2.79 2.68
CA HIS A 161 -2.44 -2.10 1.44
C HIS A 161 -3.41 -0.95 1.74
N GLY A 162 -4.46 -1.19 2.52
CA GLY A 162 -5.44 -0.16 2.88
C GLY A 162 -4.81 1.01 3.65
N THR A 163 -3.88 0.70 4.57
CA THR A 163 -3.10 1.72 5.28
C THR A 163 -2.29 2.58 4.33
N ALA A 164 -1.62 1.96 3.35
CA ALA A 164 -0.84 2.66 2.35
C ALA A 164 -1.73 3.55 1.44
N VAL A 165 -2.85 3.02 0.97
CA VAL A 165 -3.82 3.77 0.15
C VAL A 165 -4.40 4.96 0.92
N ALA A 166 -4.81 4.75 2.18
CA ALA A 166 -5.30 5.81 3.05
C ALA A 166 -4.21 6.89 3.30
N GLY A 167 -2.96 6.47 3.49
CA GLY A 167 -1.82 7.37 3.66
C GLY A 167 -1.56 8.25 2.43
N ILE A 168 -1.63 7.67 1.23
CA ILE A 168 -1.51 8.40 -0.04
C ILE A 168 -2.67 9.39 -0.22
N ALA A 169 -3.88 8.97 0.13
CA ALA A 169 -5.06 9.81 0.01
C ALA A 169 -5.06 10.95 1.04
N ALA A 170 -4.85 10.65 2.32
CA ALA A 170 -5.16 11.56 3.42
C ALA A 170 -4.16 11.54 4.60
N GLY A 171 -3.01 10.91 4.49
CA GLY A 171 -1.98 10.93 5.52
C GLY A 171 -1.42 12.33 5.76
N ASN A 172 -1.30 12.76 7.01
CA ASN A 172 -0.79 14.11 7.31
C ASN A 172 0.75 14.20 7.31
N GLY A 173 1.45 13.07 7.15
CA GLY A 173 2.91 13.01 7.09
C GLY A 173 3.60 13.16 8.45
N ARG A 174 2.89 13.01 9.55
CA ARG A 174 3.42 13.23 10.90
C ARG A 174 4.57 12.29 11.22
N GLU A 175 4.48 11.01 10.82
CA GLU A 175 5.56 10.03 10.99
C GLU A 175 6.88 10.48 10.34
N SER A 176 6.78 11.18 9.22
CA SER A 176 7.93 11.68 8.45
C SER A 176 8.31 13.13 8.76
N GLY A 177 7.76 13.73 9.83
CA GLY A 177 7.96 15.14 10.14
C GLY A 177 7.40 16.08 9.05
N GLY A 178 6.34 15.66 8.37
CA GLY A 178 5.68 16.44 7.31
C GLY A 178 6.31 16.29 5.92
N ARG A 179 7.32 15.43 5.77
CA ARG A 179 8.03 15.24 4.51
C ARG A 179 7.19 14.49 3.47
N TYR A 180 6.45 13.49 3.90
CA TYR A 180 5.59 12.67 3.05
C TYR A 180 4.15 12.83 3.49
N ARG A 181 3.38 13.62 2.75
CA ARG A 181 1.96 13.86 3.01
C ARG A 181 1.11 13.34 1.88
N GLY A 182 -0.07 12.84 2.20
CA GLY A 182 -1.09 12.49 1.23
C GLY A 182 -1.58 13.69 0.42
N VAL A 183 -2.57 13.45 -0.41
CA VAL A 183 -3.15 14.50 -1.27
C VAL A 183 -4.06 15.42 -0.46
N ALA A 184 -4.88 14.85 0.43
CA ALA A 184 -5.82 15.57 1.31
C ALA A 184 -5.39 15.39 2.78
N TYR A 185 -4.39 16.14 3.27
CA TYR A 185 -3.76 15.98 4.57
C TYR A 185 -4.25 16.94 5.65
#